data_2fa5cd62a14de900435473ce38793e4a
#
_entry.id   2fa5cd62a14de900435473ce38793e4a
#
_cell.length_a   1.000
_cell.length_b   1.000
_cell.length_c   1.000
_cell.angle_alpha   90.00
_cell.angle_beta   90.00
_cell.angle_gamma   90.00
#
_symmetry.space_group_name_H-M   'P 1'
#
loop_
_entity.id
_entity.type
_entity.pdbx_description
1 polymer ?
#
loop_
_entity_poly.entity_id
_entity_poly.type
_entity_poly.pdbx_seq_one_letter_code
_entity_poly.pdbx_strand_id
1 'polypeptide(L)'
;MPLCALVCALAFSVSCDKDNADKIDWKEIPSEIITAESGNAVITVNEVPVKIGYAKISANSDNATLTLNNVIPGYRKVEMGIDLKSAGEGEWSFSGQTSLTANPSMVTLFSVEARPTIYEISSEGKITSEGKITVVATTKVSEEAQDGLAGTWNLLRTAAPGANLLPSAYPMQVTWKADGEYAATADNLSVALSLMGSLDIADRFNSMTFHEDGNVTAEYKEADSEGKGDFQMPDVQTLLKALIGPDGKYHFNAGPNTEWISLPKANLAFWYALQGYCYIVPNLAASAEDGDDTNVLDIMKSLDSLKYLGVDMTLLLPQIQEMMKYGLRFKYSEEDGSLELYADKEMCDPVVNAFLPALPNLDKILAEMESNPDLSAEEKAELLALKQVMKAFGFEKPSDFVPLWQNTRIFRISINLVKA
;
A
#
# COMPACT_ATOMS: atom_id res chain seq x y z
N MET A 1 -6.72 29.11 -9.13
CA MET A 1 -7.36 30.31 -8.54
C MET A 1 -7.60 30.02 -7.07
N PRO A 2 -7.33 30.94 -6.16
CA PRO A 2 -6.93 30.61 -4.79
C PRO A 2 -8.13 30.50 -3.86
N LEU A 3 -8.30 29.34 -3.24
CA LEU A 3 -9.23 29.14 -2.12
C LEU A 3 -8.48 28.62 -0.85
N CYS A 4 -7.18 28.82 -0.79
CA CYS A 4 -6.33 28.33 0.31
C CYS A 4 -5.98 29.38 1.37
N ALA A 5 -6.77 30.45 1.53
CA ALA A 5 -6.37 31.56 2.38
C ALA A 5 -7.39 31.93 3.48
N LEU A 6 -8.21 31.00 3.97
CA LEU A 6 -9.23 31.36 4.97
C LEU A 6 -9.23 30.51 6.26
N VAL A 7 -8.17 29.78 6.60
CA VAL A 7 -8.13 28.96 7.83
C VAL A 7 -7.15 29.49 8.89
N CYS A 8 -6.33 30.48 8.61
CA CYS A 8 -5.26 30.93 9.53
C CYS A 8 -5.50 32.28 10.21
N ALA A 9 -6.71 32.60 10.67
CA ALA A 9 -6.90 33.80 11.51
C ALA A 9 -8.07 33.66 12.49
N LEU A 10 -7.98 32.79 13.47
CA LEU A 10 -8.72 32.91 14.71
C LEU A 10 -7.75 33.19 15.84
N ALA A 11 -7.30 34.46 15.92
CA ALA A 11 -6.64 34.98 17.09
C ALA A 11 -7.64 35.02 18.25
N PHE A 12 -7.39 34.24 19.29
CA PHE A 12 -8.16 34.25 20.53
C PHE A 12 -7.93 35.56 21.26
N SER A 13 -8.92 36.42 21.31
CA SER A 13 -8.99 37.47 22.32
C SER A 13 -9.50 36.86 23.63
N VAL A 14 -8.58 36.60 24.55
CA VAL A 14 -8.93 36.23 25.91
C VAL A 14 -9.43 37.44 26.63
N SER A 15 -10.78 37.53 26.81
CA SER A 15 -11.38 38.41 27.83
C SER A 15 -11.41 37.64 29.13
N CYS A 16 -10.65 38.07 30.13
CA CYS A 16 -10.77 37.56 31.49
C CYS A 16 -12.00 38.21 32.14
N ASP A 17 -13.09 37.49 32.23
CA ASP A 17 -14.11 37.71 33.26
C ASP A 17 -14.11 36.52 34.22
N LYS A 18 -13.78 36.79 35.47
CA LYS A 18 -13.78 35.84 36.55
C LYS A 18 -15.21 35.66 37.05
N ASP A 19 -15.56 34.40 37.35
CA ASP A 19 -16.66 33.92 38.18
C ASP A 19 -17.99 33.53 37.49
N ASN A 20 -17.93 32.89 36.33
CA ASN A 20 -18.85 31.81 35.98
C ASN A 20 -18.09 30.85 35.06
N ALA A 21 -17.45 29.88 35.63
CA ALA A 21 -17.05 28.68 34.88
C ALA A 21 -18.37 28.03 34.46
N ASP A 22 -18.82 28.29 33.21
CA ASP A 22 -20.05 27.77 32.65
C ASP A 22 -19.99 26.25 32.79
N LYS A 23 -20.77 25.72 33.73
CA LYS A 23 -20.92 24.27 33.88
C LYS A 23 -21.53 23.79 32.57
N ILE A 24 -20.74 23.07 31.79
CA ILE A 24 -21.23 22.44 30.57
C ILE A 24 -22.41 21.55 30.94
N ASP A 25 -23.60 21.84 30.42
CA ASP A 25 -24.70 20.89 30.49
C ASP A 25 -24.44 19.77 29.46
N TRP A 26 -23.70 18.74 29.91
CA TRP A 26 -23.36 17.60 29.05
C TRP A 26 -24.58 16.87 28.47
N LYS A 27 -25.78 17.09 28.98
CA LYS A 27 -27.04 16.52 28.47
C LYS A 27 -27.50 17.17 27.18
N GLU A 28 -27.06 18.38 26.91
CA GLU A 28 -27.38 19.11 25.67
C GLU A 28 -26.41 18.71 24.52
N ILE A 29 -25.30 18.01 24.83
CA ILE A 29 -24.37 17.59 23.81
C ILE A 29 -24.95 16.36 23.09
N PRO A 30 -25.13 16.43 21.74
CA PRO A 30 -25.57 15.28 20.97
C PRO A 30 -24.65 14.07 21.14
N SER A 31 -25.24 12.92 21.49
CA SER A 31 -24.52 11.66 21.68
C SER A 31 -24.80 10.64 20.58
N GLU A 32 -25.41 11.10 19.49
CA GLU A 32 -25.73 10.28 18.33
C GLU A 32 -24.50 10.09 17.42
N ILE A 33 -24.59 9.12 16.52
CA ILE A 33 -23.61 8.93 15.45
C ILE A 33 -23.84 9.99 14.39
N ILE A 34 -22.78 10.75 14.04
CA ILE A 34 -22.84 11.77 13.01
C ILE A 34 -21.93 11.33 11.88
N THR A 35 -22.51 11.01 10.73
CA THR A 35 -21.76 10.44 9.59
C THR A 35 -21.26 11.53 8.65
N ALA A 36 -20.12 11.29 8.01
CA ALA A 36 -19.58 12.18 6.99
C ALA A 36 -20.53 12.28 5.78
N GLU A 37 -21.15 11.16 5.39
CA GLU A 37 -22.05 11.07 4.25
C GLU A 37 -23.34 11.90 4.45
N SER A 38 -23.76 12.13 5.68
CA SER A 38 -24.92 12.98 5.98
C SER A 38 -24.67 14.48 5.75
N GLY A 39 -23.40 14.87 5.60
CA GLY A 39 -22.97 16.26 5.56
C GLY A 39 -23.01 16.99 6.93
N ASN A 40 -23.41 16.29 8.00
CA ASN A 40 -23.42 16.83 9.35
C ASN A 40 -22.10 16.63 10.09
N ALA A 41 -21.24 15.71 9.62
CA ALA A 41 -19.86 15.58 10.08
C ALA A 41 -18.90 16.05 8.99
N VAL A 42 -18.09 17.04 9.33
CA VAL A 42 -16.93 17.45 8.53
C VAL A 42 -15.69 16.94 9.25
N ILE A 43 -15.09 15.89 8.71
CA ILE A 43 -13.93 15.23 9.31
C ILE A 43 -12.75 15.36 8.36
N THR A 44 -11.61 15.82 8.87
CA THR A 44 -10.34 15.82 8.15
C THR A 44 -9.30 15.04 8.91
N VAL A 45 -8.44 14.35 8.19
CA VAL A 45 -7.24 13.68 8.72
C VAL A 45 -6.03 14.21 7.94
N ASN A 46 -5.07 14.80 8.64
CA ASN A 46 -3.91 15.43 8.03
C ASN A 46 -4.31 16.42 6.90
N GLU A 47 -5.31 17.26 7.18
CA GLU A 47 -5.89 18.25 6.27
C GLU A 47 -6.71 17.67 5.09
N VAL A 48 -6.79 16.35 4.94
CA VAL A 48 -7.53 15.68 3.88
C VAL A 48 -8.94 15.31 4.36
N PRO A 49 -10.01 15.70 3.63
CA PRO A 49 -11.36 15.33 3.98
C PRO A 49 -11.61 13.82 3.97
N VAL A 50 -12.33 13.34 4.98
CA VAL A 50 -12.82 11.95 5.08
C VAL A 50 -14.21 11.89 4.48
N LYS A 51 -14.41 11.06 3.46
CA LYS A 51 -15.70 10.90 2.76
C LYS A 51 -16.63 9.90 3.44
N ILE A 52 -16.08 8.83 4.02
CA ILE A 52 -16.81 7.72 4.62
C ILE A 52 -16.34 7.54 6.05
N GLY A 53 -17.29 7.48 6.99
CA GLY A 53 -16.99 7.30 8.39
C GLY A 53 -17.89 8.13 9.29
N TYR A 54 -17.71 8.01 10.60
CA TYR A 54 -18.48 8.79 11.54
C TYR A 54 -17.67 9.25 12.74
N ALA A 55 -18.19 10.32 13.37
CA ALA A 55 -17.76 10.78 14.67
C ALA A 55 -18.94 10.67 15.67
N LYS A 56 -18.61 10.41 16.93
CA LYS A 56 -19.55 10.38 18.04
C LYS A 56 -18.90 10.96 19.28
N ILE A 57 -19.56 11.87 19.97
CA ILE A 57 -19.17 12.31 21.30
C ILE A 57 -20.07 11.62 22.34
N SER A 58 -19.46 11.06 23.35
CA SER A 58 -20.16 10.53 24.52
C SER A 58 -19.65 11.29 25.75
N ALA A 59 -20.52 12.10 26.35
CA ALA A 59 -20.18 12.93 27.50
C ALA A 59 -21.01 12.58 28.71
N ASN A 60 -20.44 12.72 29.89
CA ASN A 60 -21.12 12.65 31.18
C ASN A 60 -20.56 13.75 32.10
N SER A 61 -20.96 13.76 33.38
CA SER A 61 -20.53 14.79 34.34
C SER A 61 -19.02 14.91 34.52
N ASP A 62 -18.26 13.86 34.26
CA ASP A 62 -16.85 13.76 34.62
C ASP A 62 -15.92 13.57 33.42
N ASN A 63 -16.43 12.98 32.33
CA ASN A 63 -15.62 12.58 31.20
C ASN A 63 -16.35 12.78 29.87
N ALA A 64 -15.60 13.09 28.83
CA ALA A 64 -16.07 13.07 27.45
C ALA A 64 -15.13 12.23 26.58
N THR A 65 -15.69 11.49 25.64
CA THR A 65 -14.95 10.61 24.72
C THR A 65 -15.39 10.90 23.29
N LEU A 66 -14.43 11.12 22.42
CA LEU A 66 -14.62 11.14 20.98
C LEU A 66 -14.37 9.73 20.42
N THR A 67 -15.33 9.22 19.68
CA THR A 67 -15.20 7.99 18.90
C THR A 67 -15.18 8.34 17.42
N LEU A 68 -14.11 7.92 16.72
CA LEU A 68 -13.97 7.97 15.26
C LEU A 68 -14.05 6.56 14.71
N ASN A 69 -14.86 6.34 13.67
CA ASN A 69 -14.99 5.03 13.05
C ASN A 69 -14.74 5.12 11.54
N ASN A 70 -13.88 4.25 11.03
CA ASN A 70 -13.40 4.24 9.64
C ASN A 70 -12.79 5.59 9.19
N VAL A 71 -12.15 6.30 10.09
CA VAL A 71 -11.54 7.62 9.84
C VAL A 71 -10.03 7.48 9.69
N ILE A 72 -9.40 6.67 10.53
CA ILE A 72 -7.95 6.45 10.51
C ILE A 72 -7.65 5.14 9.78
N PRO A 73 -6.87 5.16 8.68
CA PRO A 73 -6.52 3.96 7.93
C PRO A 73 -5.92 2.86 8.81
N GLY A 74 -6.38 1.62 8.62
CA GLY A 74 -5.97 0.46 9.43
C GLY A 74 -6.67 0.31 10.78
N TYR A 75 -7.47 1.30 11.21
CA TYR A 75 -8.19 1.26 12.48
C TYR A 75 -9.69 1.46 12.28
N ARG A 76 -10.46 0.39 12.51
CA ARG A 76 -11.92 0.48 12.39
C ARG A 76 -12.53 1.45 13.40
N LYS A 77 -11.95 1.56 14.59
CA LYS A 77 -12.45 2.40 15.68
C LYS A 77 -11.28 3.00 16.44
N VAL A 78 -11.35 4.32 16.66
CA VAL A 78 -10.44 5.07 17.51
C VAL A 78 -11.27 5.77 18.58
N GLU A 79 -10.88 5.63 19.83
CA GLU A 79 -11.50 6.30 20.99
C GLU A 79 -10.44 7.12 21.70
N MET A 80 -10.82 8.36 22.06
CA MET A 80 -9.95 9.25 22.84
C MET A 80 -10.74 10.06 23.84
N GLY A 81 -10.19 10.26 25.03
CA GLY A 81 -10.69 11.24 25.97
C GLY A 81 -10.52 12.65 25.40
N ILE A 82 -11.54 13.48 25.56
CA ILE A 82 -11.52 14.86 25.08
C ILE A 82 -11.87 15.84 26.20
N ASP A 83 -11.23 17.02 26.13
CA ASP A 83 -11.60 18.18 26.92
C ASP A 83 -12.65 19.00 26.17
N LEU A 84 -13.83 19.13 26.77
CA LEU A 84 -14.94 19.93 26.24
C LEU A 84 -14.96 21.32 26.88
N LYS A 85 -15.23 22.34 26.07
CA LYS A 85 -15.40 23.72 26.51
C LYS A 85 -16.59 24.34 25.82
N SER A 86 -17.37 25.15 26.52
CA SER A 86 -18.39 25.97 25.88
C SER A 86 -17.75 26.94 24.90
N ALA A 87 -18.30 27.03 23.70
CA ALA A 87 -17.83 27.91 22.63
C ALA A 87 -18.89 28.96 22.25
N GLY A 88 -20.05 28.89 22.91
CA GLY A 88 -21.19 29.74 22.69
C GLY A 88 -22.49 29.03 23.07
N GLU A 89 -23.63 29.66 22.88
CA GLU A 89 -24.93 29.05 23.13
C GLU A 89 -25.18 27.88 22.16
N GLY A 90 -25.30 26.66 22.71
CA GLY A 90 -25.49 25.45 21.92
C GLY A 90 -24.26 25.01 21.08
N GLU A 91 -23.07 25.50 21.40
CA GLU A 91 -21.81 25.11 20.71
C GLU A 91 -20.74 24.76 21.73
N TRP A 92 -20.02 23.67 21.48
CA TRP A 92 -18.89 23.19 22.28
C TRP A 92 -17.68 22.92 21.41
N SER A 93 -16.52 23.39 21.84
CA SER A 93 -15.24 23.00 21.29
C SER A 93 -14.66 21.84 22.09
N PHE A 94 -13.86 21.01 21.43
CA PHE A 94 -13.17 19.90 22.07
C PHE A 94 -11.74 19.75 21.54
N SER A 95 -10.90 19.16 22.37
CA SER A 95 -9.58 18.71 21.98
C SER A 95 -9.23 17.43 22.73
N GLY A 96 -8.44 16.56 22.13
CA GLY A 96 -8.01 15.30 22.74
C GLY A 96 -6.83 14.68 21.99
N GLN A 97 -6.22 13.71 22.63
CA GLN A 97 -5.12 12.95 22.03
C GLN A 97 -5.17 11.50 22.50
N THR A 98 -4.65 10.59 21.69
CA THR A 98 -4.52 9.17 22.02
C THR A 98 -3.37 8.56 21.24
N SER A 99 -2.90 7.39 21.70
CA SER A 99 -1.91 6.60 20.97
C SER A 99 -2.55 5.31 20.50
N LEU A 100 -2.29 4.95 19.25
CA LEU A 100 -2.72 3.70 18.67
C LEU A 100 -1.57 2.71 18.68
N THR A 101 -1.80 1.55 19.27
CA THR A 101 -0.82 0.48 19.32
C THR A 101 -0.99 -0.50 18.17
N ALA A 102 0.04 -1.31 17.91
CA ALA A 102 -0.03 -2.41 16.97
C ALA A 102 -1.22 -3.33 17.25
N ASN A 103 -1.92 -3.74 16.20
CA ASN A 103 -3.10 -4.59 16.31
C ASN A 103 -2.73 -5.93 17.01
N PRO A 104 -3.56 -6.43 17.95
CA PRO A 104 -3.29 -7.67 18.70
C PRO A 104 -2.90 -8.89 17.86
N SER A 105 -3.46 -9.03 16.67
CA SER A 105 -3.15 -10.17 15.79
C SER A 105 -1.77 -10.09 15.14
N MET A 106 -1.14 -8.91 15.11
CA MET A 106 0.25 -8.76 14.67
C MET A 106 1.23 -9.19 15.75
N VAL A 107 0.77 -9.22 16.99
CA VAL A 107 1.58 -9.50 18.19
C VAL A 107 1.60 -11.00 18.54
N THR A 108 0.89 -11.86 17.83
CA THR A 108 0.92 -13.32 18.09
C THR A 108 2.29 -13.97 17.83
N LEU A 109 3.19 -13.25 17.17
CA LEU A 109 4.61 -13.65 17.08
C LEU A 109 5.44 -13.19 18.30
N PHE A 110 4.86 -12.44 19.24
CA PHE A 110 5.58 -11.80 20.33
C PHE A 110 4.91 -11.98 21.66
N SER A 111 5.63 -12.57 22.60
CA SER A 111 5.33 -12.53 24.04
C SER A 111 5.70 -11.14 24.61
N VAL A 112 4.94 -10.08 24.27
CA VAL A 112 5.28 -8.73 24.71
C VAL A 112 4.24 -8.22 25.70
N GLU A 113 4.70 -7.85 26.87
CA GLU A 113 3.91 -7.23 27.93
C GLU A 113 3.41 -5.82 27.58
N ALA A 114 4.07 -5.14 26.59
CA ALA A 114 3.65 -3.85 26.06
C ALA A 114 3.61 -3.89 24.53
N ARG A 115 2.52 -3.39 23.93
CA ARG A 115 2.38 -3.25 22.48
C ARG A 115 3.02 -1.94 22.03
N PRO A 116 3.84 -1.95 20.97
CA PRO A 116 4.44 -0.72 20.47
C PRO A 116 3.37 0.27 20.00
N THR A 117 3.60 1.54 20.23
CA THR A 117 2.80 2.63 19.67
C THR A 117 3.13 2.79 18.20
N ILE A 118 2.10 2.79 17.36
CA ILE A 118 2.24 3.00 15.91
C ILE A 118 1.98 4.47 15.59
N TYR A 119 0.82 5.00 16.00
CA TYR A 119 0.46 6.39 15.75
C TYR A 119 0.15 7.13 17.03
N GLU A 120 0.58 8.37 17.07
CA GLU A 120 0.06 9.39 17.98
C GLU A 120 -1.01 10.16 17.21
N ILE A 121 -2.19 10.35 17.82
CA ILE A 121 -3.31 11.05 17.21
C ILE A 121 -3.72 12.19 18.12
N SER A 122 -3.85 13.37 17.55
CA SER A 122 -4.52 14.51 18.17
C SER A 122 -5.77 14.85 17.38
N SER A 123 -6.81 15.26 18.07
CA SER A 123 -8.05 15.75 17.46
C SER A 123 -8.51 17.01 18.14
N GLU A 124 -8.99 17.95 17.34
CA GLU A 124 -9.71 19.12 17.80
C GLU A 124 -10.97 19.34 16.96
N GLY A 125 -11.94 20.05 17.49
CA GLY A 125 -13.15 20.28 16.74
C GLY A 125 -14.22 20.98 17.52
N LYS A 126 -15.43 20.98 16.93
CA LYS A 126 -16.63 21.58 17.49
C LYS A 126 -17.84 20.70 17.25
N ILE A 127 -18.78 20.74 18.16
CA ILE A 127 -20.10 20.13 18.04
C ILE A 127 -21.16 21.14 18.41
N THR A 128 -22.28 21.14 17.67
CA THR A 128 -23.44 22.00 17.96
C THR A 128 -24.59 21.18 18.51
N SER A 129 -25.51 21.84 19.23
CA SER A 129 -26.78 21.25 19.73
C SER A 129 -27.65 20.69 18.61
N GLU A 130 -27.48 21.19 17.37
CA GLU A 130 -28.17 20.69 16.17
C GLU A 130 -27.59 19.35 15.64
N GLY A 131 -26.54 18.82 16.27
CA GLY A 131 -25.92 17.59 15.81
C GLY A 131 -24.96 17.76 14.61
N LYS A 132 -24.38 18.95 14.43
CA LYS A 132 -23.29 19.16 13.46
C LYS A 132 -21.95 19.05 14.17
N ILE A 133 -21.01 18.30 13.59
CA ILE A 133 -19.67 18.12 14.15
C ILE A 133 -18.59 18.44 13.13
N THR A 134 -17.55 19.15 13.55
CA THR A 134 -16.32 19.32 12.80
C THR A 134 -15.19 18.68 13.59
N VAL A 135 -14.39 17.83 12.95
CA VAL A 135 -13.23 17.13 13.54
C VAL A 135 -12.03 17.37 12.65
N VAL A 136 -10.97 17.90 13.23
CA VAL A 136 -9.65 17.96 12.61
C VAL A 136 -8.76 16.99 13.37
N ALA A 137 -8.41 15.88 12.74
CA ALA A 137 -7.50 14.89 13.29
C ALA A 137 -6.14 14.98 12.61
N THR A 138 -5.08 14.90 13.39
CA THR A 138 -3.71 14.77 12.93
C THR A 138 -3.11 13.48 13.44
N THR A 139 -2.40 12.78 12.58
CA THR A 139 -1.65 11.56 12.93
C THR A 139 -0.17 11.83 12.84
N LYS A 140 0.60 11.14 13.67
CA LYS A 140 2.07 11.11 13.59
C LYS A 140 2.51 9.67 13.82
N VAL A 141 3.35 9.15 12.95
CA VAL A 141 4.01 7.85 13.17
C VAL A 141 4.98 8.02 14.35
N SER A 142 4.90 7.15 15.35
CA SER A 142 5.81 7.21 16.49
C SER A 142 7.27 7.00 16.04
N GLU A 143 8.24 7.53 16.78
CA GLU A 143 9.66 7.34 16.45
C GLU A 143 10.04 5.86 16.35
N GLU A 144 9.49 5.01 17.23
CA GLU A 144 9.69 3.56 17.19
C GLU A 144 9.13 2.93 15.91
N ALA A 145 7.99 3.41 15.43
CA ALA A 145 7.33 2.91 14.22
C ALA A 145 7.81 3.57 12.92
N GLN A 146 8.70 4.56 12.98
CA GLN A 146 9.38 5.09 11.81
C GLN A 146 10.60 4.25 11.42
N ASP A 147 11.35 3.76 12.39
CA ASP A 147 12.53 2.89 12.24
C ASP A 147 13.48 3.32 11.11
N GLY A 148 13.71 4.64 10.98
CA GLY A 148 14.61 5.24 9.98
C GLY A 148 14.04 5.35 8.56
N LEU A 149 12.83 4.84 8.28
CA LEU A 149 12.25 4.83 6.92
C LEU A 149 11.63 6.17 6.52
N ALA A 150 11.29 7.04 7.47
CA ALA A 150 10.70 8.35 7.16
C ALA A 150 11.57 9.15 6.19
N GLY A 151 10.94 9.75 5.17
CA GLY A 151 11.61 10.54 4.14
C GLY A 151 11.35 10.05 2.73
N THR A 152 12.04 10.69 1.78
CA THR A 152 11.92 10.35 0.35
C THR A 152 13.01 9.38 -0.07
N TRP A 153 12.60 8.37 -0.84
CA TRP A 153 13.43 7.32 -1.38
C TRP A 153 13.27 7.26 -2.89
N ASN A 154 14.36 7.50 -3.61
CA ASN A 154 14.41 7.42 -5.07
C ASN A 154 14.68 5.99 -5.52
N LEU A 155 14.16 5.60 -6.67
CA LEU A 155 14.51 4.32 -7.28
C LEU A 155 16.02 4.26 -7.56
N LEU A 156 16.66 3.13 -7.24
CA LEU A 156 18.04 2.88 -7.64
C LEU A 156 18.12 2.81 -9.17
N ARG A 157 18.84 3.75 -9.80
CA ARG A 157 18.91 3.83 -11.27
C ARG A 157 20.27 3.49 -11.85
N THR A 158 21.30 3.39 -11.02
CA THR A 158 22.64 3.10 -11.48
C THR A 158 23.28 2.00 -10.67
N ALA A 159 23.97 1.07 -11.34
CA ALA A 159 24.68 -0.02 -10.69
C ALA A 159 26.06 -0.25 -11.33
N ALA A 160 27.04 -0.56 -10.52
CA ALA A 160 28.36 -1.01 -11.02
C ALA A 160 28.24 -2.41 -11.66
N PRO A 161 29.15 -2.77 -12.58
CA PRO A 161 29.29 -4.14 -13.01
C PRO A 161 29.69 -5.05 -11.83
N GLY A 162 28.95 -6.14 -11.68
CA GLY A 162 29.19 -7.20 -10.70
C GLY A 162 29.79 -8.46 -11.33
N ALA A 163 29.56 -9.59 -10.68
CA ALA A 163 30.02 -10.89 -11.16
C ALA A 163 29.40 -11.25 -12.54
N ASN A 164 30.18 -11.87 -13.40
CA ASN A 164 29.77 -12.28 -14.75
C ASN A 164 29.25 -11.14 -15.64
N LEU A 165 29.74 -9.92 -15.41
CA LEU A 165 29.27 -8.71 -16.10
C LEU A 165 27.76 -8.43 -15.97
N LEU A 166 27.16 -8.89 -14.88
CA LEU A 166 25.80 -8.51 -14.51
C LEU A 166 25.82 -7.23 -13.66
N PRO A 167 24.74 -6.46 -13.56
CA PRO A 167 24.63 -5.38 -12.59
C PRO A 167 24.86 -5.89 -11.15
N SER A 168 25.58 -5.14 -10.33
CA SER A 168 25.79 -5.47 -8.92
C SER A 168 24.51 -5.39 -8.08
N ALA A 169 23.56 -4.56 -8.54
CA ALA A 169 22.22 -4.42 -8.00
C ALA A 169 21.26 -4.01 -9.14
N TYR A 170 19.99 -4.28 -8.95
CA TYR A 170 18.91 -3.93 -9.88
C TYR A 170 17.90 -3.03 -9.17
N PRO A 171 17.22 -2.09 -9.86
CA PRO A 171 16.06 -1.36 -9.32
C PRO A 171 15.00 -2.30 -8.75
N MET A 172 14.66 -3.34 -9.50
CA MET A 172 13.88 -4.49 -9.03
C MET A 172 14.75 -5.73 -9.12
N GLN A 173 14.96 -6.43 -8.03
CA GLN A 173 15.82 -7.60 -8.00
C GLN A 173 15.02 -8.84 -7.61
N VAL A 174 15.21 -9.92 -8.37
CA VAL A 174 14.71 -11.24 -8.06
C VAL A 174 15.90 -12.14 -7.75
N THR A 175 15.90 -12.74 -6.59
CA THR A 175 16.85 -13.80 -6.22
C THR A 175 16.08 -15.10 -6.13
N TRP A 176 16.37 -16.03 -7.05
CA TRP A 176 15.73 -17.33 -7.08
C TRP A 176 16.75 -18.44 -7.11
N LYS A 177 16.70 -19.35 -6.14
CA LYS A 177 17.55 -20.53 -6.06
C LYS A 177 16.69 -21.76 -5.82
N ALA A 178 16.86 -22.77 -6.66
CA ALA A 178 16.18 -24.04 -6.55
C ALA A 178 17.22 -25.18 -6.51
N ASP A 179 16.78 -26.35 -6.06
CA ASP A 179 17.64 -27.53 -5.97
C ASP A 179 17.50 -28.42 -7.23
N GLY A 180 18.47 -29.32 -7.41
CA GLY A 180 18.46 -30.35 -8.47
C GLY A 180 18.46 -29.77 -9.88
N GLU A 181 17.65 -30.35 -10.75
CA GLU A 181 17.53 -29.97 -12.17
C GLU A 181 16.95 -28.58 -12.39
N TYR A 182 16.27 -28.01 -11.39
CA TYR A 182 15.65 -26.68 -11.45
C TYR A 182 16.61 -25.53 -11.15
N ALA A 183 17.85 -25.82 -10.69
CA ALA A 183 18.80 -24.79 -10.28
C ALA A 183 19.11 -23.80 -11.43
N ALA A 184 19.42 -24.32 -12.62
CA ALA A 184 19.75 -23.50 -13.77
C ALA A 184 18.54 -22.64 -14.24
N THR A 185 17.33 -23.20 -14.21
CA THR A 185 16.10 -22.48 -14.56
C THR A 185 15.86 -21.34 -13.58
N ALA A 186 15.99 -21.59 -12.27
CA ALA A 186 15.84 -20.54 -11.23
C ALA A 186 16.87 -19.41 -11.38
N ASP A 187 18.14 -19.75 -11.67
CA ASP A 187 19.20 -18.76 -11.90
C ASP A 187 18.91 -17.89 -13.14
N ASN A 188 18.49 -18.50 -14.24
CA ASN A 188 18.12 -17.77 -15.45
C ASN A 188 16.90 -16.85 -15.22
N LEU A 189 15.88 -17.35 -14.52
CA LEU A 189 14.70 -16.56 -14.14
C LEU A 189 15.09 -15.40 -13.23
N SER A 190 16.01 -15.58 -12.27
CA SER A 190 16.51 -14.49 -11.43
C SER A 190 17.01 -13.31 -12.28
N VAL A 191 17.87 -13.60 -13.25
CA VAL A 191 18.47 -12.56 -14.12
C VAL A 191 17.41 -11.93 -15.03
N ALA A 192 16.60 -12.75 -15.69
CA ALA A 192 15.59 -12.26 -16.64
C ALA A 192 14.53 -11.40 -15.96
N LEU A 193 13.97 -11.88 -14.83
CA LEU A 193 12.95 -11.14 -14.07
C LEU A 193 13.51 -9.87 -13.44
N SER A 194 14.77 -9.90 -12.93
CA SER A 194 15.41 -8.69 -12.41
C SER A 194 15.59 -7.65 -13.50
N LEU A 195 16.06 -8.04 -14.67
CA LEU A 195 16.28 -7.12 -15.79
C LEU A 195 14.96 -6.53 -16.31
N MET A 196 14.00 -7.39 -16.61
CA MET A 196 12.71 -6.96 -17.14
C MET A 196 11.94 -6.11 -16.13
N GLY A 197 11.85 -6.55 -14.88
CA GLY A 197 11.19 -5.79 -13.84
C GLY A 197 11.89 -4.45 -13.57
N SER A 198 13.24 -4.42 -13.68
CA SER A 198 13.99 -3.16 -13.55
C SER A 198 13.71 -2.17 -14.67
N LEU A 199 13.57 -2.63 -15.89
CA LEU A 199 13.21 -1.76 -17.03
C LEU A 199 11.79 -1.23 -16.90
N ASP A 200 10.84 -2.08 -16.53
CA ASP A 200 9.45 -1.67 -16.34
C ASP A 200 9.30 -0.69 -15.17
N ILE A 201 9.86 -1.02 -14.00
CA ILE A 201 9.76 -0.13 -12.83
C ILE A 201 10.49 1.18 -13.04
N ALA A 202 11.63 1.19 -13.75
CA ALA A 202 12.38 2.40 -14.05
C ALA A 202 11.63 3.36 -14.99
N ASP A 203 10.77 2.85 -15.85
CA ASP A 203 9.91 3.68 -16.72
C ASP A 203 8.67 4.21 -15.99
N ARG A 204 8.20 3.53 -14.94
CA ARG A 204 6.91 3.83 -14.29
C ARG A 204 7.01 4.45 -12.91
N PHE A 205 8.12 4.30 -12.22
CA PHE A 205 8.26 4.71 -10.83
C PHE A 205 9.56 5.48 -10.63
N ASN A 206 9.47 6.64 -9.98
CA ASN A 206 10.61 7.50 -9.69
C ASN A 206 11.01 7.47 -8.21
N SER A 207 10.05 7.75 -7.34
CA SER A 207 10.30 7.86 -5.91
C SER A 207 9.06 7.56 -5.08
N MET A 208 9.26 7.27 -3.80
CA MET A 208 8.22 7.23 -2.79
C MET A 208 8.64 8.02 -1.57
N THR A 209 7.67 8.59 -0.87
CA THR A 209 7.89 9.31 0.38
C THR A 209 7.03 8.72 1.49
N PHE A 210 7.71 8.30 2.55
CA PHE A 210 7.10 7.92 3.81
C PHE A 210 7.03 9.16 4.70
N HIS A 211 5.85 9.79 4.80
CA HIS A 211 5.66 11.00 5.59
C HIS A 211 5.55 10.68 7.08
N GLU A 212 6.04 11.59 7.93
CA GLU A 212 5.91 11.43 9.39
C GLU A 212 4.46 11.40 9.89
N ASP A 213 3.52 11.95 9.11
CA ASP A 213 2.08 11.90 9.40
C ASP A 213 1.42 10.57 9.02
N GLY A 214 2.19 9.62 8.52
CA GLY A 214 1.73 8.30 8.10
C GLY A 214 1.35 8.20 6.63
N ASN A 215 1.19 9.31 5.90
CA ASN A 215 0.90 9.24 4.47
C ASN A 215 2.04 8.61 3.68
N VAL A 216 1.69 7.92 2.61
CA VAL A 216 2.61 7.50 1.55
C VAL A 216 2.27 8.28 0.29
N THR A 217 3.28 8.89 -0.32
CA THR A 217 3.18 9.51 -1.64
C THR A 217 4.22 8.94 -2.58
N ALA A 218 4.01 9.07 -3.88
CA ALA A 218 4.93 8.56 -4.89
C ALA A 218 4.97 9.49 -6.10
N GLU A 219 6.09 9.43 -6.83
CA GLU A 219 6.19 9.94 -8.18
C GLU A 219 6.19 8.77 -9.16
N TYR A 220 5.24 8.76 -10.07
CA TYR A 220 5.02 7.65 -10.99
C TYR A 220 4.55 8.17 -12.35
N LYS A 221 4.55 7.28 -13.35
CA LYS A 221 3.94 7.49 -14.67
C LYS A 221 2.76 6.53 -14.79
N GLU A 222 1.63 7.03 -15.27
CA GLU A 222 0.50 6.15 -15.60
C GLU A 222 0.89 5.14 -16.68
N ALA A 223 0.38 3.92 -16.57
CA ALA A 223 0.57 2.93 -17.59
C ALA A 223 -0.12 3.38 -18.89
N ASP A 224 0.62 3.45 -19.98
CA ASP A 224 0.04 3.69 -21.29
C ASP A 224 -0.91 2.52 -21.60
N SER A 225 -2.21 2.82 -21.74
CA SER A 225 -3.24 1.83 -22.09
C SER A 225 -3.09 1.29 -23.52
N GLU A 226 -2.18 1.87 -24.30
CA GLU A 226 -1.96 1.55 -25.71
C GLU A 226 -0.79 0.59 -25.99
N GLY A 227 -0.22 -0.04 -24.98
CA GLY A 227 0.90 -1.00 -25.10
C GLY A 227 0.53 -2.30 -25.84
N LYS A 228 -0.10 -2.18 -27.01
CA LYS A 228 -0.33 -3.27 -27.97
C LYS A 228 0.86 -3.41 -28.94
N GLY A 229 2.05 -3.56 -28.40
CA GLY A 229 3.21 -3.96 -29.20
C GLY A 229 3.38 -5.48 -29.15
N ASP A 230 3.78 -6.10 -30.25
CA ASP A 230 4.28 -7.48 -30.24
C ASP A 230 5.38 -7.60 -29.18
N PHE A 231 5.05 -8.19 -28.04
CA PHE A 231 6.03 -8.44 -27.00
C PHE A 231 7.04 -9.46 -27.52
N GLN A 232 8.18 -8.97 -27.99
CA GLN A 232 9.35 -9.81 -28.27
C GLN A 232 10.29 -9.70 -27.09
N MET A 233 10.56 -10.83 -26.46
CA MET A 233 11.55 -10.88 -25.38
C MET A 233 12.95 -10.65 -25.99
N PRO A 234 13.58 -9.49 -25.74
CA PRO A 234 14.91 -9.24 -26.30
C PRO A 234 15.94 -10.15 -25.64
N ASP A 235 17.01 -10.44 -26.36
CA ASP A 235 18.14 -11.17 -25.79
C ASP A 235 18.73 -10.41 -24.59
N VAL A 236 18.78 -11.07 -23.45
CA VAL A 236 19.26 -10.51 -22.18
C VAL A 236 20.65 -9.88 -22.32
N GLN A 237 21.55 -10.48 -23.08
CA GLN A 237 22.91 -9.96 -23.29
C GLN A 237 22.91 -8.65 -24.11
N THR A 238 22.00 -8.55 -25.07
CA THR A 238 21.83 -7.34 -25.87
C THR A 238 21.28 -6.21 -25.03
N LEU A 239 20.28 -6.49 -24.19
CA LEU A 239 19.74 -5.51 -23.25
C LEU A 239 20.80 -5.03 -22.27
N LEU A 240 21.53 -5.94 -21.64
CA LEU A 240 22.58 -5.57 -20.68
C LEU A 240 23.63 -4.67 -21.32
N LYS A 241 24.06 -4.95 -22.57
CA LYS A 241 25.01 -4.09 -23.28
C LYS A 241 24.44 -2.70 -23.55
N ALA A 242 23.16 -2.59 -23.87
CA ALA A 242 22.51 -1.32 -24.12
C ALA A 242 22.37 -0.44 -22.86
N LEU A 243 22.37 -1.05 -21.68
CA LEU A 243 22.29 -0.34 -20.40
C LEU A 243 23.63 0.19 -19.90
N ILE A 244 24.77 -0.23 -20.46
CA ILE A 244 26.09 0.25 -20.02
C ILE A 244 26.32 1.67 -20.58
N GLY A 245 26.46 2.62 -19.66
CA GLY A 245 26.79 4.01 -19.98
C GLY A 245 28.27 4.27 -20.24
N PRO A 246 28.62 5.48 -20.63
CA PRO A 246 30.01 5.89 -20.87
C PRO A 246 30.91 5.80 -19.64
N ASP A 247 30.32 5.83 -18.44
CA ASP A 247 31.01 5.67 -17.14
C ASP A 247 31.24 4.20 -16.77
N GLY A 248 30.87 3.27 -17.64
CA GLY A 248 31.01 1.82 -17.42
C GLY A 248 30.00 1.25 -16.41
N LYS A 249 28.98 2.01 -16.02
CA LYS A 249 27.91 1.52 -15.13
C LYS A 249 26.65 1.19 -15.91
N TYR A 250 25.80 0.37 -15.33
CA TYR A 250 24.44 0.13 -15.82
C TYR A 250 23.52 1.28 -15.43
N HIS A 251 22.72 1.76 -16.38
CA HIS A 251 21.77 2.84 -16.20
C HIS A 251 20.36 2.35 -16.52
N PHE A 252 19.50 2.36 -15.53
CA PHE A 252 18.07 2.03 -15.63
C PHE A 252 17.28 3.34 -15.68
N ASN A 253 17.27 3.99 -16.83
CA ASN A 253 16.62 5.28 -16.99
C ASN A 253 15.17 5.12 -17.45
N ALA A 254 14.32 6.06 -17.05
CA ALA A 254 13.03 6.25 -17.68
C ALA A 254 13.21 6.67 -19.14
N GLY A 255 12.15 6.54 -19.93
CA GLY A 255 12.10 7.05 -21.31
C GLY A 255 12.44 8.56 -21.34
N PRO A 256 13.01 9.07 -22.45
CA PRO A 256 13.55 10.44 -22.52
C PRO A 256 12.50 11.54 -22.34
N ASN A 257 11.22 11.23 -22.50
CA ASN A 257 10.10 12.16 -22.37
C ASN A 257 9.13 11.76 -21.25
N THR A 258 9.60 11.03 -20.22
CA THR A 258 8.75 10.61 -19.12
C THR A 258 8.32 11.82 -18.30
N GLU A 259 7.01 12.06 -18.25
CA GLU A 259 6.38 13.03 -17.36
C GLU A 259 5.98 12.33 -16.07
N TRP A 260 6.58 12.75 -14.95
CA TRP A 260 6.29 12.19 -13.65
C TRP A 260 5.07 12.86 -13.03
N ILE A 261 4.15 12.06 -12.55
CA ILE A 261 2.98 12.50 -11.79
C ILE A 261 3.29 12.33 -10.31
N SER A 262 3.19 13.42 -9.56
CA SER A 262 3.31 13.37 -8.10
C SER A 262 1.96 13.04 -7.48
N LEU A 263 1.88 11.92 -6.79
CA LEU A 263 0.71 11.57 -6.00
C LEU A 263 0.62 12.54 -4.80
N PRO A 264 -0.46 13.33 -4.69
CA PRO A 264 -0.62 14.23 -3.56
C PRO A 264 -0.89 13.47 -2.27
N LYS A 265 -0.69 14.13 -1.13
CA LYS A 265 -1.21 13.62 0.15
C LYS A 265 -2.74 13.59 0.08
N ALA A 266 -3.30 12.40 0.06
CA ALA A 266 -4.73 12.16 -0.05
C ALA A 266 -5.23 11.06 0.89
N ASN A 267 -4.39 10.68 1.86
CA ASN A 267 -4.65 9.57 2.78
C ASN A 267 -5.01 8.25 2.06
N LEU A 268 -4.48 8.03 0.85
CA LEU A 268 -4.74 6.80 0.07
C LEU A 268 -4.07 5.58 0.68
N ALA A 269 -2.93 5.76 1.32
CA ALA A 269 -2.26 4.73 2.08
C ALA A 269 -1.51 5.34 3.26
N PHE A 270 -1.48 4.61 4.37
CA PHE A 270 -0.66 4.92 5.53
C PHE A 270 0.44 3.88 5.68
N TRP A 271 1.52 4.27 6.35
CA TRP A 271 2.65 3.38 6.58
C TRP A 271 3.11 3.41 8.03
N TYR A 272 3.76 2.34 8.42
CA TYR A 272 4.57 2.25 9.64
C TYR A 272 5.57 1.11 9.49
N ALA A 273 6.64 1.16 10.27
CA ALA A 273 7.62 0.09 10.37
C ALA A 273 7.52 -0.56 11.74
N LEU A 274 7.67 -1.87 11.78
CA LEU A 274 7.69 -2.63 13.03
C LEU A 274 8.51 -3.89 12.86
N GLN A 275 9.58 -4.01 13.65
CA GLN A 275 10.38 -5.22 13.76
C GLN A 275 10.93 -5.76 12.43
N GLY A 276 11.48 -4.87 11.60
CA GLY A 276 12.04 -5.21 10.31
C GLY A 276 11.01 -5.42 9.21
N TYR A 277 9.74 -5.05 9.46
CA TYR A 277 8.69 -5.03 8.45
C TYR A 277 8.18 -3.61 8.25
N CYS A 278 8.06 -3.20 7.00
CA CYS A 278 7.32 -2.02 6.57
C CYS A 278 5.90 -2.45 6.18
N TYR A 279 4.91 -1.79 6.75
CA TYR A 279 3.50 -2.00 6.46
C TYR A 279 2.97 -0.82 5.68
N ILE A 280 2.32 -1.09 4.55
CA ILE A 280 1.60 -0.09 3.76
C ILE A 280 0.12 -0.44 3.82
N VAL A 281 -0.66 0.37 4.50
CA VAL A 281 -2.08 0.17 4.79
C VAL A 281 -2.92 1.00 3.81
N PRO A 282 -3.52 0.39 2.77
CA PRO A 282 -4.40 1.11 1.87
C PRO A 282 -5.63 1.66 2.61
N ASN A 283 -6.02 2.87 2.31
CA ASN A 283 -7.26 3.46 2.79
C ASN A 283 -8.38 3.20 1.78
N LEU A 284 -9.04 2.07 1.92
CA LEU A 284 -10.12 1.67 1.02
C LEU A 284 -11.30 2.67 1.04
N ALA A 285 -11.49 3.38 2.17
CA ALA A 285 -12.54 4.40 2.28
C ALA A 285 -12.21 5.67 1.46
N ALA A 286 -10.92 6.02 1.30
CA ALA A 286 -10.53 7.17 0.50
C ALA A 286 -10.55 6.89 -1.00
N SER A 287 -10.38 5.63 -1.40
CA SER A 287 -10.41 5.19 -2.80
C SER A 287 -11.81 4.91 -3.35
N ALA A 288 -12.84 4.87 -2.49
CA ALA A 288 -14.22 4.78 -2.95
C ALA A 288 -14.63 6.12 -3.59
N GLU A 289 -14.74 6.17 -4.89
CA GLU A 289 -15.39 7.28 -5.59
C GLU A 289 -16.87 7.33 -5.22
N ASP A 290 -17.45 8.54 -5.22
CA ASP A 290 -18.83 8.80 -4.78
C ASP A 290 -19.82 7.78 -5.36
N GLY A 291 -20.29 6.86 -4.52
CA GLY A 291 -21.42 5.98 -4.80
C GLY A 291 -21.11 4.69 -5.56
N ASP A 292 -19.87 4.33 -5.74
CA ASP A 292 -19.52 3.10 -6.44
C ASP A 292 -19.24 1.95 -5.45
N ASP A 293 -20.27 1.17 -5.14
CA ASP A 293 -20.17 -0.13 -4.43
C ASP A 293 -19.41 -1.19 -5.26
N THR A 294 -18.94 -0.83 -6.46
CA THR A 294 -18.34 -1.73 -7.44
C THR A 294 -17.05 -2.38 -6.94
N ASN A 295 -16.23 -1.69 -6.15
CA ASN A 295 -14.94 -2.23 -5.72
C ASN A 295 -15.04 -3.53 -4.91
N VAL A 296 -15.97 -3.64 -3.97
CA VAL A 296 -16.12 -4.86 -3.14
C VAL A 296 -16.78 -5.98 -3.93
N LEU A 297 -17.80 -5.66 -4.73
CA LEU A 297 -18.48 -6.63 -5.59
C LEU A 297 -17.56 -7.16 -6.70
N ASP A 298 -16.72 -6.33 -7.26
CA ASP A 298 -15.78 -6.73 -8.30
C ASP A 298 -14.63 -7.55 -7.74
N ILE A 299 -14.15 -7.26 -6.54
CA ILE A 299 -13.24 -8.13 -5.81
C ILE A 299 -13.90 -9.49 -5.56
N MET A 300 -15.14 -9.53 -5.11
CA MET A 300 -15.84 -10.81 -4.88
C MET A 300 -16.06 -11.61 -6.16
N LYS A 301 -16.43 -10.96 -7.28
CA LYS A 301 -16.54 -11.61 -8.58
C LYS A 301 -15.20 -12.17 -9.07
N SER A 302 -14.12 -11.41 -8.88
CA SER A 302 -12.76 -11.85 -9.21
C SER A 302 -12.35 -13.06 -8.38
N LEU A 303 -12.68 -13.09 -7.09
CA LEU A 303 -12.42 -14.24 -6.22
C LEU A 303 -13.20 -15.49 -6.66
N ASP A 304 -14.46 -15.33 -7.09
CA ASP A 304 -15.24 -16.45 -7.65
C ASP A 304 -14.61 -16.99 -8.94
N SER A 305 -14.13 -16.12 -9.82
CA SER A 305 -13.41 -16.51 -11.04
C SER A 305 -12.15 -17.30 -10.73
N LEU A 306 -11.37 -16.88 -9.73
CA LEU A 306 -10.17 -17.61 -9.28
C LEU A 306 -10.51 -19.02 -8.76
N LYS A 307 -11.63 -19.17 -8.07
CA LYS A 307 -12.12 -20.48 -7.61
C LYS A 307 -12.44 -21.42 -8.78
N TYR A 308 -13.04 -20.91 -9.86
CA TYR A 308 -13.30 -21.70 -11.08
C TYR A 308 -12.02 -22.18 -11.76
N LEU A 309 -10.96 -21.38 -11.69
CA LEU A 309 -9.63 -21.78 -12.18
C LEU A 309 -8.96 -22.84 -11.30
N GLY A 310 -9.50 -23.11 -10.10
CA GLY A 310 -8.95 -24.10 -9.18
C GLY A 310 -7.96 -23.53 -8.16
N VAL A 311 -7.98 -22.22 -7.93
CA VAL A 311 -7.20 -21.58 -6.87
C VAL A 311 -7.70 -22.05 -5.51
N ASP A 312 -6.79 -22.41 -4.61
CA ASP A 312 -7.13 -22.82 -3.25
C ASP A 312 -7.49 -21.59 -2.40
N MET A 313 -8.80 -21.31 -2.34
CA MET A 313 -9.34 -20.19 -1.59
C MET A 313 -9.14 -20.33 -0.07
N THR A 314 -8.87 -21.53 0.44
CA THR A 314 -8.63 -21.73 1.88
C THR A 314 -7.27 -21.19 2.31
N LEU A 315 -6.31 -21.13 1.38
CA LEU A 315 -5.01 -20.50 1.57
C LEU A 315 -5.02 -19.01 1.22
N LEU A 316 -5.77 -18.62 0.17
CA LEU A 316 -5.75 -17.25 -0.34
C LEU A 316 -6.55 -16.27 0.52
N LEU A 317 -7.78 -16.64 0.94
CA LEU A 317 -8.66 -15.73 1.68
C LEU A 317 -8.06 -15.20 2.99
N PRO A 318 -7.37 -16.01 3.83
CA PRO A 318 -6.71 -15.49 5.01
C PRO A 318 -5.67 -14.43 4.69
N GLN A 319 -4.90 -14.58 3.59
CA GLN A 319 -3.89 -13.61 3.17
C GLN A 319 -4.54 -12.28 2.76
N ILE A 320 -5.62 -12.35 1.98
CA ILE A 320 -6.39 -11.16 1.59
C ILE A 320 -6.94 -10.45 2.84
N GLN A 321 -7.49 -11.20 3.79
CA GLN A 321 -8.01 -10.64 5.04
C GLN A 321 -6.92 -9.98 5.88
N GLU A 322 -5.74 -10.58 5.97
CA GLU A 322 -4.59 -9.98 6.64
C GLU A 322 -4.14 -8.68 5.93
N MET A 323 -4.03 -8.70 4.61
CA MET A 323 -3.68 -7.51 3.82
C MET A 323 -4.70 -6.38 3.99
N MET A 324 -6.01 -6.70 3.99
CA MET A 324 -7.06 -5.71 4.21
C MET A 324 -7.04 -5.14 5.63
N LYS A 325 -6.64 -5.93 6.61
CA LYS A 325 -6.68 -5.55 8.02
C LYS A 325 -5.41 -4.84 8.49
N TYR A 326 -4.26 -5.27 7.99
CA TYR A 326 -2.94 -4.81 8.48
C TYR A 326 -2.13 -4.08 7.42
N GLY A 327 -2.57 -4.12 6.17
CA GLY A 327 -1.85 -3.62 5.01
C GLY A 327 -0.93 -4.64 4.36
N LEU A 328 -0.29 -4.18 3.29
CA LEU A 328 0.77 -4.91 2.60
C LEU A 328 2.01 -4.89 3.47
N ARG A 329 2.55 -6.06 3.75
CA ARG A 329 3.75 -6.23 4.58
C ARG A 329 4.96 -6.52 3.70
N PHE A 330 6.06 -5.81 3.95
CA PHE A 330 7.34 -6.02 3.30
C PHE A 330 8.43 -6.14 4.37
N LYS A 331 9.38 -7.04 4.20
CA LYS A 331 10.64 -6.98 4.93
C LYS A 331 11.48 -5.84 4.34
N TYR A 332 12.37 -5.25 5.13
CA TYR A 332 13.29 -4.25 4.63
C TYR A 332 14.67 -4.39 5.25
N SER A 333 15.64 -3.83 4.55
CA SER A 333 17.00 -3.62 5.01
C SER A 333 17.40 -2.20 4.61
N GLU A 334 17.83 -1.40 5.59
CA GLU A 334 18.37 -0.06 5.35
C GLU A 334 19.84 -0.06 5.77
N GLU A 335 20.72 0.37 4.87
CA GLU A 335 22.15 0.47 5.12
C GLU A 335 22.73 1.62 4.29
N ASP A 336 23.42 2.55 4.94
CA ASP A 336 24.13 3.67 4.29
C ASP A 336 23.28 4.49 3.29
N GLY A 337 22.00 4.71 3.60
CA GLY A 337 21.07 5.45 2.74
C GLY A 337 20.57 4.64 1.55
N SER A 338 20.76 3.35 1.54
CA SER A 338 20.14 2.40 0.61
C SER A 338 19.05 1.63 1.33
N LEU A 339 17.88 1.52 0.73
CA LEU A 339 16.73 0.79 1.25
C LEU A 339 16.34 -0.32 0.28
N GLU A 340 16.28 -1.53 0.76
CA GLU A 340 15.70 -2.66 0.07
C GLU A 340 14.37 -3.02 0.73
N LEU A 341 13.25 -2.89 -0.02
CA LEU A 341 11.95 -3.42 0.39
C LEU A 341 11.73 -4.74 -0.33
N TYR A 342 11.44 -5.83 0.40
CA TYR A 342 11.35 -7.14 -0.21
C TYR A 342 10.30 -8.07 0.38
N ALA A 343 9.85 -8.99 -0.46
CA ALA A 343 9.13 -10.18 -0.05
C ALA A 343 9.99 -11.42 -0.30
N ASP A 344 10.13 -12.27 0.69
CA ASP A 344 10.86 -13.54 0.56
C ASP A 344 9.92 -14.74 0.35
N LYS A 345 10.52 -15.92 0.21
CA LYS A 345 9.77 -17.15 -0.02
C LYS A 345 8.71 -17.41 1.06
N GLU A 346 9.04 -17.18 2.32
CA GLU A 346 8.13 -17.38 3.45
C GLU A 346 6.86 -16.52 3.31
N MET A 347 7.03 -15.27 2.86
CA MET A 347 5.91 -14.35 2.63
C MET A 347 5.13 -14.71 1.36
N CYS A 348 5.79 -15.21 0.33
CA CYS A 348 5.17 -15.56 -0.95
C CYS A 348 4.48 -16.93 -0.93
N ASP A 349 4.98 -17.89 -0.13
CA ASP A 349 4.50 -19.27 -0.09
C ASP A 349 2.98 -19.41 0.06
N PRO A 350 2.30 -18.70 0.98
CA PRO A 350 0.86 -18.87 1.14
C PRO A 350 0.07 -18.48 -0.11
N VAL A 351 0.49 -17.40 -0.78
CA VAL A 351 -0.17 -16.93 -2.00
C VAL A 351 0.16 -17.83 -3.18
N VAL A 352 1.44 -18.12 -3.42
CA VAL A 352 1.86 -18.97 -4.53
C VAL A 352 1.23 -20.37 -4.40
N ASN A 353 1.29 -20.98 -3.21
CA ASN A 353 0.72 -22.31 -2.97
C ASN A 353 -0.81 -22.34 -3.20
N ALA A 354 -1.51 -21.22 -2.99
CA ALA A 354 -2.93 -21.12 -3.33
C ALA A 354 -3.17 -21.21 -4.85
N PHE A 355 -2.24 -20.71 -5.68
CA PHE A 355 -2.37 -20.72 -7.14
C PHE A 355 -1.84 -22.00 -7.81
N LEU A 356 -0.91 -22.74 -7.17
CA LEU A 356 -0.34 -23.96 -7.77
C LEU A 356 -1.40 -24.96 -8.26
N PRO A 357 -2.53 -25.23 -7.54
CA PRO A 357 -3.56 -26.16 -8.00
C PRO A 357 -4.31 -25.69 -9.26
N ALA A 358 -4.29 -24.40 -9.57
CA ALA A 358 -4.93 -23.84 -10.75
C ALA A 358 -4.12 -24.09 -12.04
N LEU A 359 -2.78 -24.23 -11.95
CA LEU A 359 -1.91 -24.32 -13.11
C LEU A 359 -2.23 -25.50 -14.05
N PRO A 360 -2.54 -26.74 -13.60
CA PRO A 360 -2.98 -27.81 -14.48
C PRO A 360 -4.32 -27.55 -15.19
N ASN A 361 -5.19 -26.69 -14.62
CA ASN A 361 -6.42 -26.27 -15.30
C ASN A 361 -6.12 -25.24 -16.39
N LEU A 362 -5.16 -24.33 -16.14
CA LEU A 362 -4.66 -23.42 -17.18
C LEU A 362 -4.04 -24.19 -18.35
N ASP A 363 -3.30 -25.30 -18.12
CA ASP A 363 -2.81 -26.16 -19.19
C ASP A 363 -3.94 -26.64 -20.12
N LYS A 364 -5.06 -27.06 -19.54
CA LYS A 364 -6.23 -27.52 -20.32
C LYS A 364 -6.89 -26.39 -21.11
N ILE A 365 -7.07 -25.23 -20.45
CA ILE A 365 -7.64 -24.04 -21.09
C ILE A 365 -6.78 -23.62 -22.29
N LEU A 366 -5.46 -23.57 -22.13
CA LEU A 366 -4.55 -23.22 -23.22
C LEU A 366 -4.59 -24.25 -24.36
N ALA A 367 -4.67 -25.52 -24.05
CA ALA A 367 -4.81 -26.58 -25.06
C ALA A 367 -6.16 -26.52 -25.80
N GLU A 368 -7.24 -26.21 -25.11
CA GLU A 368 -8.56 -25.97 -25.71
C GLU A 368 -8.55 -24.75 -26.64
N MET A 369 -7.94 -23.64 -26.19
CA MET A 369 -7.76 -22.44 -27.02
C MET A 369 -6.96 -22.77 -28.29
N GLU A 370 -5.87 -23.54 -28.17
CA GLU A 370 -5.07 -23.94 -29.35
C GLU A 370 -5.85 -24.76 -30.37
N SER A 371 -6.71 -25.62 -29.90
CA SER A 371 -7.53 -26.48 -30.76
C SER A 371 -8.77 -25.77 -31.33
N ASN A 372 -9.09 -24.57 -30.86
CA ASN A 372 -10.26 -23.83 -31.29
C ASN A 372 -10.03 -23.14 -32.67
N PRO A 373 -10.70 -23.58 -33.73
CA PRO A 373 -10.56 -22.99 -35.07
C PRO A 373 -11.13 -21.56 -35.17
N ASP A 374 -12.06 -21.22 -34.26
CA ASP A 374 -12.84 -19.98 -34.29
C ASP A 374 -12.14 -18.82 -33.57
N LEU A 375 -10.93 -19.03 -33.03
CA LEU A 375 -10.14 -17.93 -32.45
C LEU A 375 -9.86 -16.85 -33.48
N SER A 376 -10.04 -15.61 -33.08
CA SER A 376 -9.64 -14.44 -33.86
C SER A 376 -8.12 -14.40 -34.10
N ALA A 377 -7.69 -13.61 -35.05
CA ALA A 377 -6.25 -13.42 -35.30
C ALA A 377 -5.53 -12.79 -34.09
N GLU A 378 -6.21 -11.91 -33.36
CA GLU A 378 -5.70 -11.24 -32.15
C GLU A 378 -5.50 -12.28 -31.01
N GLU A 379 -6.50 -13.08 -30.70
CA GLU A 379 -6.42 -14.15 -29.69
C GLU A 379 -5.32 -15.18 -30.00
N LYS A 380 -5.15 -15.54 -31.29
CA LYS A 380 -4.05 -16.42 -31.72
C LYS A 380 -2.68 -15.80 -31.51
N ALA A 381 -2.54 -14.49 -31.75
CA ALA A 381 -1.30 -13.77 -31.54
C ALA A 381 -0.97 -13.67 -30.04
N GLU A 382 -1.95 -13.38 -29.17
CA GLU A 382 -1.79 -13.36 -27.72
C GLU A 382 -1.39 -14.74 -27.16
N LEU A 383 -2.03 -15.80 -27.61
CA LEU A 383 -1.69 -17.17 -27.20
C LEU A 383 -0.26 -17.55 -27.63
N LEU A 384 0.14 -17.17 -28.84
CA LEU A 384 1.51 -17.39 -29.32
C LEU A 384 2.53 -16.61 -28.51
N ALA A 385 2.25 -15.35 -28.19
CA ALA A 385 3.10 -14.51 -27.35
C ALA A 385 3.26 -15.10 -25.95
N LEU A 386 2.18 -15.54 -25.31
CA LEU A 386 2.22 -16.21 -24.01
C LEU A 386 3.11 -17.46 -24.05
N LYS A 387 2.98 -18.29 -25.07
CA LYS A 387 3.82 -19.48 -25.25
C LYS A 387 5.30 -19.15 -25.44
N GLN A 388 5.58 -18.11 -26.22
CA GLN A 388 6.96 -17.64 -26.41
C GLN A 388 7.56 -17.19 -25.08
N VAL A 389 6.82 -16.47 -24.27
CA VAL A 389 7.23 -16.04 -22.92
C VAL A 389 7.50 -17.27 -22.04
N MET A 390 6.56 -18.21 -21.95
CA MET A 390 6.75 -19.43 -21.16
C MET A 390 7.99 -20.20 -21.60
N LYS A 391 8.18 -20.40 -22.91
CA LYS A 391 9.33 -21.10 -23.47
C LYS A 391 10.65 -20.38 -23.18
N ALA A 392 10.66 -19.06 -23.24
CA ALA A 392 11.83 -18.26 -22.87
C ALA A 392 12.23 -18.45 -21.41
N PHE A 393 11.27 -18.71 -20.53
CA PHE A 393 11.49 -19.06 -19.13
C PHE A 393 11.74 -20.55 -18.89
N GLY A 394 11.80 -21.38 -19.93
CA GLY A 394 12.04 -22.80 -19.83
C GLY A 394 10.82 -23.65 -19.48
N PHE A 395 9.61 -23.10 -19.66
CA PHE A 395 8.34 -23.79 -19.43
C PHE A 395 7.67 -24.16 -20.76
N GLU A 396 7.17 -25.38 -20.87
CA GLU A 396 6.32 -25.77 -22.00
C GLU A 396 4.84 -25.46 -21.70
N LYS A 397 4.46 -25.50 -20.44
CA LYS A 397 3.11 -25.28 -19.94
C LYS A 397 3.11 -24.66 -18.53
N PRO A 398 2.03 -24.01 -18.10
CA PRO A 398 1.92 -23.39 -16.77
C PRO A 398 2.24 -24.32 -15.61
N SER A 399 1.84 -25.60 -15.67
CA SER A 399 2.08 -26.56 -14.58
C SER A 399 3.56 -26.92 -14.38
N ASP A 400 4.46 -26.60 -15.31
CA ASP A 400 5.91 -26.79 -15.15
C ASP A 400 6.50 -25.89 -14.04
N PHE A 401 5.77 -24.82 -13.67
CA PHE A 401 6.13 -23.97 -12.54
C PHE A 401 5.98 -24.71 -11.18
N VAL A 402 5.07 -25.69 -11.07
CA VAL A 402 4.79 -26.39 -9.80
C VAL A 402 6.06 -27.04 -9.23
N PRO A 403 6.77 -27.92 -9.95
CA PRO A 403 7.96 -28.56 -9.42
C PRO A 403 9.10 -27.55 -9.20
N LEU A 404 9.22 -26.51 -10.02
CA LEU A 404 10.22 -25.45 -9.79
C LEU A 404 9.97 -24.78 -8.42
N TRP A 405 8.72 -24.36 -8.13
CA TRP A 405 8.40 -23.73 -6.85
C TRP A 405 8.61 -24.67 -5.67
N GLN A 406 8.21 -25.92 -5.80
CA GLN A 406 8.39 -26.96 -4.75
C GLN A 406 9.86 -27.22 -4.42
N ASN A 407 10.75 -27.10 -5.41
CA ASN A 407 12.19 -27.27 -5.23
C ASN A 407 12.92 -25.94 -4.96
N THR A 408 12.16 -24.83 -4.86
CA THR A 408 12.74 -23.52 -4.53
C THR A 408 13.18 -23.48 -3.07
N ARG A 409 14.47 -23.19 -2.87
CA ARG A 409 15.08 -22.98 -1.54
C ARG A 409 15.08 -21.51 -1.13
N ILE A 410 15.41 -20.62 -2.06
CA ILE A 410 15.45 -19.18 -1.85
C ILE A 410 14.61 -18.52 -2.95
N PHE A 411 13.69 -17.69 -2.53
CA PHE A 411 13.01 -16.75 -3.41
C PHE A 411 12.92 -15.41 -2.68
N ARG A 412 13.30 -14.34 -3.37
CA ARG A 412 13.20 -12.98 -2.87
C ARG A 412 12.97 -12.06 -4.05
N ILE A 413 11.97 -11.22 -3.93
CA ILE A 413 11.71 -10.13 -4.85
C ILE A 413 11.83 -8.82 -4.08
N SER A 414 12.61 -7.87 -4.60
CA SER A 414 12.87 -6.61 -3.92
C SER A 414 12.83 -5.42 -4.86
N ILE A 415 12.54 -4.25 -4.28
CA ILE A 415 12.74 -2.94 -4.88
C ILE A 415 13.87 -2.26 -4.12
N ASN A 416 14.86 -1.77 -4.85
CA ASN A 416 16.03 -1.11 -4.32
C ASN A 416 15.91 0.41 -4.51
N LEU A 417 16.02 1.13 -3.41
CA LEU A 417 15.83 2.55 -3.30
C LEU A 417 17.07 3.21 -2.69
N VAL A 418 17.25 4.48 -2.93
CA VAL A 418 18.31 5.29 -2.32
C VAL A 418 17.71 6.57 -1.73
N LYS A 419 18.24 6.99 -0.61
CA LYS A 419 17.74 8.21 0.07
C LYS A 419 17.92 9.43 -0.84
N ALA A 420 16.88 10.28 -0.92
CA ALA A 420 16.88 11.48 -1.74
C ALA A 420 17.88 12.54 -1.23
#